data_e0f0a9edf10bba8606fc62e39ae038f1
#
_entry.id   e0f0a9edf10bba8606fc62e39ae038f1
#
_cell.length_a   1.000
_cell.length_b   1.000
_cell.length_c   1.000
_cell.angle_alpha   90.00
_cell.angle_beta   90.00
_cell.angle_gamma   90.00
#
_symmetry.space_group_name_H-M   'P 1'
#
loop_
_entity.id
_entity.type
_entity.pdbx_description
1 polymer ?
#
loop_
_entity_poly.entity_id
_entity_poly.type
_entity_poly.pdbx_seq_one_letter_code
_entity_poly.pdbx_strand_id
1 'polypeptide(L)'
;TGNQNISEKPSVKSGTEITSPIIGTAYHAPEPGAKKFVEVGKKIKKGDTVMIVEAMKTMNHVPSTADGVVKEICVADGQAVEFGQTIIILE
;
A
#
# COMPACT_ATOMS: atom_id res chain seq x y z
N THR A 1 -21.05 -19.76 -12.31
CA THR A 1 -20.53 -19.75 -11.99
C THR A 1 -19.97 -19.68 -11.97
N GLY A 2 -20.32 -19.66 -12.10
CA GLY A 2 -19.75 -19.36 -11.80
C GLY A 2 -19.25 -19.03 -11.71
N ASN A 3 -19.35 -18.81 -11.90
CA ASN A 3 -18.77 -18.38 -11.55
C ASN A 3 -18.22 -17.94 -11.41
N GLN A 4 -18.28 -17.67 -11.43
CA GLN A 4 -17.76 -17.14 -11.09
C GLN A 4 -17.24 -16.66 -10.82
N ASN A 5 -17.49 -16.47 -10.92
CA ASN A 5 -16.95 -15.86 -10.44
C ASN A 5 -16.57 -15.42 -10.03
N ILE A 6 -16.74 -15.28 -10.05
CA ILE A 6 -16.36 -14.73 -9.46
C ILE A 6 -15.90 -14.40 -9.02
N SER A 7 -16.06 -14.29 -9.04
CA SER A 7 -15.61 -13.74 -8.37
C SER A 7 -15.15 -13.35 -8.17
N GLU A 8 -15.37 -13.10 -8.18
CA GLU A 8 -14.97 -12.48 -7.74
C GLU A 8 -14.64 -11.96 -7.35
N LYS A 9 -14.99 -11.59 -7.31
CA LYS A 9 -14.63 -10.74 -6.88
C LYS A 9 -14.63 -10.47 -6.02
N PRO A 10 -14.97 -10.57 -5.85
CA PRO A 10 -15.11 -10.02 -4.89
C PRO A 10 -14.59 -9.57 -4.03
N SER A 11 -14.53 -9.80 -3.74
CA SER A 11 -13.87 -9.35 -2.76
C SER A 11 -13.43 -8.02 -2.83
N VAL A 12 -13.45 -7.59 -3.75
CA VAL A 12 -13.03 -6.32 -4.01
C VAL A 12 -13.76 -5.26 -3.39
N LYS A 13 -14.98 -5.46 -3.14
CA LYS A 13 -15.81 -4.40 -2.69
C LYS A 13 -15.53 -3.91 -1.34
N SER A 14 -14.83 -4.64 -0.55
CA SER A 14 -14.54 -4.14 0.78
C SER A 14 -13.15 -3.58 0.86
N GLY A 15 -12.46 -3.41 -0.22
CA GLY A 15 -11.10 -2.97 -0.16
C GLY A 15 -10.82 -1.82 -1.09
N THR A 16 -9.99 -0.91 -0.64
CA THR A 16 -9.45 0.16 -1.47
C THR A 16 -7.97 -0.11 -1.62
N GLU A 17 -7.50 -0.17 -2.85
CA GLU A 17 -6.08 -0.43 -3.09
C GLU A 17 -5.31 0.87 -3.21
N ILE A 18 -4.18 0.92 -2.53
CA ILE A 18 -3.25 2.03 -2.68
C ILE A 18 -2.12 1.51 -3.52
N THR A 19 -1.82 2.20 -4.61
CA THR A 19 -0.81 1.74 -5.56
C THR A 19 0.40 2.65 -5.51
N SER A 20 1.54 2.12 -5.96
CA SER A 20 2.77 2.90 -6.02
C SER A 20 2.67 3.90 -7.16
N PRO A 21 2.96 5.18 -6.90
CA PRO A 21 2.91 6.20 -7.95
C PRO A 21 4.13 6.19 -8.85
N ILE A 22 5.17 5.43 -8.51
CA ILE A 22 6.39 5.36 -9.32
C ILE A 22 7.05 4.02 -9.13
N ILE A 23 7.97 3.71 -10.03
CA ILE A 23 8.80 2.53 -9.89
C ILE A 23 9.93 2.84 -8.89
N GLY A 24 10.24 1.91 -8.01
CA GLY A 24 11.31 2.11 -7.05
C GLY A 24 11.35 1.01 -6.00
N THR A 25 11.91 1.32 -4.84
CA THR A 25 12.01 0.38 -3.73
C THR A 25 11.12 0.86 -2.59
N ALA A 26 10.24 0.00 -2.13
CA ALA A 26 9.28 0.35 -1.08
C ALA A 26 9.89 0.14 0.30
N TYR A 27 9.69 1.10 1.18
CA TYR A 27 10.13 1.01 2.57
C TYR A 27 8.95 1.30 3.48
N HIS A 28 8.78 0.46 4.51
CA HIS A 28 7.68 0.62 5.46
C HIS A 28 7.94 1.73 6.46
N ALA A 29 9.19 2.14 6.62
CA ALA A 29 9.57 3.16 7.59
C ALA A 29 10.51 4.16 6.92
N PRO A 30 10.64 5.37 7.48
CA PRO A 30 11.48 6.40 6.86
C PRO A 30 12.96 6.05 6.90
N GLU A 31 13.40 5.18 7.80
CA GLU A 31 14.78 4.75 7.87
C GLU A 31 14.87 3.45 8.65
N PRO A 32 15.98 2.73 8.53
CA PRO A 32 16.14 1.47 9.26
C PRO A 32 15.99 1.68 10.75
N GLY A 33 15.21 0.81 11.39
CA GLY A 33 14.98 0.90 12.82
C GLY A 33 13.92 1.88 13.24
N ALA A 34 13.39 2.69 12.31
CA ALA A 34 12.34 3.63 12.63
C ALA A 34 10.99 2.92 12.67
N LYS A 35 10.01 3.63 13.23
CA LYS A 35 8.67 3.11 13.32
C LYS A 35 8.03 3.06 11.94
N LYS A 36 7.32 1.98 11.66
CA LYS A 36 6.62 1.86 10.38
C LYS A 36 5.53 2.91 10.29
N PHE A 37 5.26 3.37 9.07
CA PHE A 37 4.19 4.34 8.85
C PHE A 37 2.84 3.73 9.17
N VAL A 38 2.60 2.47 8.77
CA VAL A 38 1.34 1.78 9.01
C VAL A 38 1.60 0.33 9.34
N GLU A 39 0.60 -0.29 9.95
CA GLU A 39 0.62 -1.73 10.24
C GLU A 39 -0.78 -2.25 9.96
N VAL A 40 -0.88 -3.55 9.77
CA VAL A 40 -2.17 -4.18 9.56
C VAL A 40 -3.06 -3.89 10.76
N GLY A 41 -4.26 -3.39 10.50
CA GLY A 41 -5.19 -3.02 11.56
C GLY A 41 -5.15 -1.56 11.95
N LYS A 42 -4.20 -0.79 11.43
CA LYS A 42 -4.12 0.62 11.76
C LYS A 42 -5.12 1.42 10.96
N LYS A 43 -5.79 2.36 11.63
CA LYS A 43 -6.73 3.26 10.97
C LYS A 43 -5.95 4.44 10.41
N ILE A 44 -6.18 4.75 9.15
CA ILE A 44 -5.50 5.87 8.49
C ILE A 44 -6.51 6.73 7.76
N LYS A 45 -6.08 7.94 7.40
CA LYS A 45 -6.92 8.90 6.69
C LYS A 45 -6.29 9.26 5.37
N LYS A 46 -7.10 9.74 4.46
CA LYS A 46 -6.62 10.24 3.19
C LYS A 46 -5.55 11.30 3.43
N GLY A 47 -4.42 11.14 2.75
CA GLY A 47 -3.29 12.04 2.89
C GLY A 47 -2.22 11.57 3.86
N ASP A 48 -2.51 10.57 4.70
CA ASP A 48 -1.49 10.04 5.59
C ASP A 48 -0.45 9.27 4.78
N THR A 49 0.82 9.43 5.14
CA THR A 49 1.87 8.68 4.47
C THR A 49 1.79 7.22 4.89
N VAL A 50 1.71 6.34 3.92
CA VAL A 50 1.61 4.90 4.21
C VAL A 50 2.90 4.16 3.93
N MET A 51 3.76 4.71 3.08
CA MET A 51 4.97 4.03 2.67
C MET A 51 5.88 5.03 1.97
N ILE A 52 7.15 4.69 1.86
CA ILE A 52 8.08 5.49 1.06
C ILE A 52 8.53 4.62 -0.09
N VAL A 53 8.60 5.19 -1.29
CA VAL A 53 9.19 4.52 -2.44
C VAL A 53 10.40 5.33 -2.85
N GLU A 54 11.57 4.72 -2.75
CA GLU A 54 12.81 5.35 -3.16
C GLU A 54 13.02 5.13 -4.65
N ALA A 55 13.22 6.22 -5.38
CA ALA A 55 13.48 6.15 -6.81
C ALA A 55 14.53 7.20 -7.16
N MET A 56 15.58 6.78 -7.86
CA MET A 56 16.62 7.70 -8.31
C MET A 56 17.19 8.52 -7.17
N LYS A 57 17.43 7.87 -6.04
CA LYS A 57 17.99 8.48 -4.83
C LYS A 57 17.07 9.53 -4.19
N THR A 58 15.80 9.50 -4.54
CA THR A 58 14.80 10.39 -3.96
C THR A 58 13.79 9.56 -3.18
N MET A 59 13.52 9.98 -1.95
CA MET A 59 12.55 9.31 -1.11
C MET A 59 11.19 9.95 -1.34
N ASN A 60 10.27 9.19 -1.92
CA ASN A 60 8.95 9.71 -2.22
C ASN A 60 7.92 9.15 -1.25
N HIS A 61 7.25 10.02 -0.53
CA HIS A 61 6.20 9.61 0.39
C HIS A 61 4.94 9.27 -0.39
N VAL A 62 4.37 8.10 -0.11
CA VAL A 62 3.14 7.67 -0.76
C VAL A 62 1.99 7.95 0.18
N PRO A 63 1.10 8.88 -0.17
CA PRO A 63 -0.04 9.19 0.69
C PRO A 63 -1.18 8.22 0.45
N SER A 64 -1.98 8.02 1.48
CA SER A 64 -3.20 7.24 1.32
C SER A 64 -4.17 8.02 0.45
N THR A 65 -4.84 7.33 -0.46
CA THR A 65 -5.82 7.96 -1.33
C THR A 65 -7.23 7.88 -0.74
N ALA A 66 -7.38 7.26 0.41
CA ALA A 66 -8.68 7.12 1.05
C ALA A 66 -8.54 6.89 2.54
N ASP A 67 -9.64 7.08 3.26
CA ASP A 67 -9.70 6.74 4.68
C ASP A 67 -9.98 5.25 4.81
N GLY A 68 -9.49 4.64 5.86
CA GLY A 68 -9.80 3.24 6.11
C GLY A 68 -8.85 2.60 7.08
N VAL A 69 -8.99 1.30 7.23
CA VAL A 69 -8.13 0.51 8.11
C VAL A 69 -7.26 -0.36 7.21
N VAL A 70 -5.97 -0.43 7.54
CA VAL A 70 -5.04 -1.24 6.75
C VAL A 70 -5.42 -2.71 6.90
N LYS A 71 -5.84 -3.31 5.81
CA LYS A 71 -6.22 -4.71 5.79
C LYS A 71 -5.03 -5.59 5.48
N GLU A 72 -4.21 -5.15 4.55
CA GLU A 72 -3.05 -5.94 4.14
C GLU A 72 -1.97 -5.01 3.60
N ILE A 73 -0.72 -5.36 3.91
CA ILE A 73 0.44 -4.70 3.32
C ILE A 73 0.99 -5.67 2.29
N CYS A 74 0.92 -5.29 1.03
CA CYS A 74 1.18 -6.22 -0.07
C CYS A 74 2.63 -6.35 -0.47
N VAL A 75 3.51 -5.50 0.07
CA VAL A 75 4.93 -5.53 -0.26
C VAL A 75 5.76 -5.59 1.00
N ALA A 76 6.94 -6.18 0.89
CA ALA A 76 7.86 -6.26 2.02
C ALA A 76 8.70 -5.00 2.10
N ASP A 77 9.27 -4.73 3.27
CA ASP A 77 10.19 -3.63 3.44
C ASP A 77 11.43 -3.89 2.57
N GLY A 78 11.78 -2.93 1.74
CA GLY A 78 12.91 -3.07 0.84
C GLY A 78 12.62 -3.80 -0.45
N GLN A 79 11.34 -4.07 -0.73
CA GLN A 79 10.95 -4.78 -1.95
C GLN A 79 10.86 -3.80 -3.12
N ALA A 80 11.31 -4.25 -4.30
CA ALA A 80 11.15 -3.46 -5.51
C ALA A 80 9.68 -3.45 -5.93
N VAL A 81 9.18 -2.29 -6.30
CA VAL A 81 7.80 -2.14 -6.76
C VAL A 81 7.77 -1.39 -8.08
N GLU A 82 6.72 -1.63 -8.84
CA GLU A 82 6.54 -0.99 -10.14
C GLU A 82 5.41 0.03 -10.05
N PHE A 83 5.39 0.91 -11.04
CA PHE A 83 4.32 1.90 -11.15
C PHE A 83 2.97 1.19 -11.18
N GLY A 84 2.07 1.61 -10.35
CA GLY A 84 0.72 1.04 -10.31
C GLY A 84 0.58 -0.26 -9.54
N GLN A 85 1.68 -0.78 -8.99
CA GLN A 85 1.60 -2.01 -8.21
C GLN A 85 0.89 -1.73 -6.89
N THR A 86 -0.03 -2.61 -6.51
CA THR A 86 -0.75 -2.46 -5.25
C THR A 86 0.21 -2.68 -4.08
N ILE A 87 0.29 -1.72 -3.18
CA ILE A 87 1.19 -1.80 -2.04
C ILE A 87 0.44 -1.98 -0.72
N ILE A 88 -0.76 -1.44 -0.61
CA ILE A 88 -1.57 -1.57 0.60
C ILE A 88 -3.02 -1.73 0.21
N ILE A 89 -3.75 -2.52 0.97
CA ILE A 89 -5.19 -2.67 0.80
C ILE A 89 -5.86 -2.17 2.07
N LEU A 90 -6.81 -1.28 1.91
CA LEU A 90 -7.61 -0.74 3.02
C LEU A 90 -8.97 -1.41 3.06
N GLU A 91 -9.51 -1.48 4.24
CA GLU A 91 -10.82 -2.06 4.44
C GLU A 91 -11.82 -0.99 4.80
#